data_559cb2f9cab2bb00738b967bd95ff804
#
_entry.id   559cb2f9cab2bb00738b967bd95ff804
#
_cell.length_a   1.000
_cell.length_b   1.000
_cell.length_c   1.000
_cell.angle_alpha   90.00
_cell.angle_beta   90.00
_cell.angle_gamma   90.00
#
_symmetry.space_group_name_H-M   'P 1'
#
loop_
_entity.id
_entity.type
_entity.pdbx_description
1 polymer ?
#
loop_
_entity_poly.entity_id
_entity_poly.type
_entity_poly.pdbx_seq_one_letter_code
_entity_poly.pdbx_strand_id
1 'polypeptide(L)'
;MTDFGSEARTRQRRLTGAAAVVLMALVAALAQSFGRFTYGVLLPAVRDDLGLSNTVAGSLATVNMAAYLVGSLIVATASSRFRLISVMRVGMVVAIIGQALATVSPGPVVLGIGLFAQGLGGALTWIPAPVITADAIAPERRGLAVGFLGAGMGLGVVFAGQLSSIVRSTMGDASWRTVYFVQLIIGAAVVAVVLLAIGHRQERLASRTGLGGFSALRRVPGWAPLVSAFFVFGLLYLLIISFLTTRLEDDSGWTSTQASLAFTLVGVAMIFGGPLFIALSERIGARSTLAISFGGWAVVTTLILPGWFAPTLALSVAVGLLFASMPSVLTVYVVNNTTTDDYGPAFAAVTFSFGIAQMISPQMGGFIADAAGSFTPVFLLSAALAVVGMFTSFGLPRRSRPGFPAVPAAHVVAEAAAEADLEPAASPQPDWRLVNMTFEVIRAGDTASG
;
A
#
# COMPACT_ATOMS: atom_id res chain seq x y z
N MET A 1 -58.40 -4.91 -7.76
CA MET A 1 -57.24 -5.08 -8.71
C MET A 1 -56.01 -4.73 -7.94
N THR A 2 -55.34 -5.72 -7.45
CA THR A 2 -54.22 -5.67 -6.52
C THR A 2 -52.92 -5.42 -7.26
N ASP A 3 -52.21 -4.44 -6.79
CA ASP A 3 -50.89 -4.00 -7.26
C ASP A 3 -49.79 -5.07 -6.94
N PHE A 4 -49.45 -5.91 -7.89
CA PHE A 4 -48.42 -6.96 -7.80
C PHE A 4 -47.15 -6.56 -8.62
N GLY A 5 -46.80 -5.26 -8.63
CA GLY A 5 -45.81 -4.77 -9.57
C GLY A 5 -44.56 -4.07 -9.02
N SER A 6 -44.20 -4.17 -7.70
CA SER A 6 -43.07 -3.34 -7.18
C SER A 6 -41.97 -4.06 -6.39
N GLU A 7 -41.95 -5.38 -6.26
CA GLU A 7 -40.96 -6.07 -5.40
C GLU A 7 -39.85 -6.87 -6.11
N ALA A 8 -39.71 -6.70 -7.40
CA ALA A 8 -38.53 -7.26 -8.11
C ALA A 8 -37.35 -6.28 -8.11
N ARG A 9 -37.09 -5.53 -7.02
CA ARG A 9 -35.78 -4.90 -6.81
C ARG A 9 -34.78 -5.99 -6.49
N THR A 10 -34.01 -6.36 -7.47
CA THR A 10 -32.83 -7.21 -7.38
C THR A 10 -32.06 -6.90 -6.09
N ARG A 11 -32.22 -7.78 -5.11
CA ARG A 11 -31.42 -7.83 -3.88
C ARG A 11 -30.03 -8.25 -4.29
N GLN A 12 -29.22 -7.29 -4.78
CA GLN A 12 -27.81 -7.51 -5.06
C GLN A 12 -27.18 -7.95 -3.74
N ARG A 13 -26.85 -9.25 -3.62
CA ARG A 13 -26.26 -9.86 -2.43
C ARG A 13 -24.99 -9.09 -2.11
N ARG A 14 -24.97 -8.33 -1.03
CA ARG A 14 -23.77 -7.70 -0.51
C ARG A 14 -22.84 -8.80 0.00
N LEU A 15 -21.63 -8.88 -0.55
CA LEU A 15 -20.57 -9.59 0.13
C LEU A 15 -20.22 -8.77 1.39
N THR A 16 -20.55 -9.32 2.54
CA THR A 16 -20.23 -8.76 3.86
C THR A 16 -19.52 -9.82 4.68
N GLY A 17 -18.79 -9.41 5.71
CA GLY A 17 -18.11 -10.34 6.60
C GLY A 17 -16.82 -10.93 6.03
N ALA A 18 -16.49 -12.15 6.43
CA ALA A 18 -15.21 -12.81 6.10
C ALA A 18 -14.95 -12.92 4.58
N ALA A 19 -15.99 -13.18 3.78
CA ALA A 19 -15.85 -13.31 2.33
C ALA A 19 -15.41 -11.99 1.66
N ALA A 20 -15.91 -10.84 2.14
CA ALA A 20 -15.46 -9.54 1.66
C ALA A 20 -13.98 -9.29 2.00
N VAL A 21 -13.56 -9.63 3.22
CA VAL A 21 -12.16 -9.49 3.66
C VAL A 21 -11.22 -10.35 2.83
N VAL A 22 -11.58 -11.61 2.58
CA VAL A 22 -10.79 -12.52 1.73
C VAL A 22 -10.68 -11.96 0.31
N LEU A 23 -11.80 -11.51 -0.27
CA LEU A 23 -11.80 -10.93 -1.60
C LEU A 23 -10.91 -9.67 -1.67
N MET A 24 -10.98 -8.80 -0.67
CA MET A 24 -10.14 -7.60 -0.60
C MET A 24 -8.65 -7.94 -0.36
N ALA A 25 -8.34 -9.00 0.38
CA ALA A 25 -6.97 -9.52 0.48
C ALA A 25 -6.44 -10.02 -0.89
N LEU A 26 -7.26 -10.69 -1.68
CA LEU A 26 -6.91 -11.07 -3.06
C LEU A 26 -6.73 -9.85 -3.97
N VAL A 27 -7.57 -8.82 -3.83
CA VAL A 27 -7.40 -7.53 -4.51
C VAL A 27 -6.07 -6.86 -4.12
N ALA A 28 -5.69 -6.93 -2.85
CA ALA A 28 -4.41 -6.43 -2.37
C ALA A 28 -3.21 -7.18 -2.96
N ALA A 29 -3.30 -8.52 -3.06
CA ALA A 29 -2.30 -9.36 -3.73
C ALA A 29 -2.14 -8.95 -5.20
N LEU A 30 -3.24 -8.77 -5.91
CA LEU A 30 -3.27 -8.35 -7.30
C LEU A 30 -2.63 -6.98 -7.51
N ALA A 31 -3.03 -5.98 -6.70
CA ALA A 31 -2.60 -4.60 -6.86
C ALA A 31 -1.11 -4.41 -6.52
N GLN A 32 -0.63 -5.04 -5.46
CA GLN A 32 0.72 -4.82 -4.95
C GLN A 32 1.69 -5.91 -5.43
N SER A 33 1.34 -7.19 -5.30
CA SER A 33 2.29 -8.27 -5.55
C SER A 33 2.40 -8.57 -7.03
N PHE A 34 1.30 -8.77 -7.73
CA PHE A 34 1.34 -9.04 -9.17
C PHE A 34 1.75 -7.82 -9.97
N GLY A 35 1.29 -6.61 -9.54
CA GLY A 35 1.57 -5.37 -10.24
C GLY A 35 2.96 -4.76 -9.97
N ARG A 36 3.61 -5.10 -8.84
CA ARG A 36 4.86 -4.44 -8.42
C ARG A 36 6.01 -5.40 -8.13
N PHE A 37 5.76 -6.46 -7.36
CA PHE A 37 6.84 -7.31 -6.86
C PHE A 37 7.19 -8.46 -7.79
N THR A 38 6.27 -8.89 -8.67
CA THR A 38 6.54 -9.95 -9.66
C THR A 38 7.69 -9.58 -10.58
N TYR A 39 7.77 -8.32 -11.02
CA TYR A 39 8.87 -7.88 -11.86
C TYR A 39 10.23 -8.04 -11.18
N GLY A 40 10.33 -7.73 -9.87
CA GLY A 40 11.58 -7.90 -9.11
C GLY A 40 12.07 -9.35 -9.05
N VAL A 41 11.17 -10.32 -8.84
CA VAL A 41 11.56 -11.74 -8.82
C VAL A 41 11.88 -12.29 -10.21
N LEU A 42 11.32 -11.71 -11.26
CA LEU A 42 11.56 -12.08 -12.66
C LEU A 42 12.67 -11.28 -13.33
N LEU A 43 13.20 -10.24 -12.67
CA LEU A 43 14.14 -9.30 -13.27
C LEU A 43 15.34 -9.99 -13.93
N PRO A 44 16.03 -10.99 -13.33
CA PRO A 44 17.14 -11.67 -14.00
C PRO A 44 16.69 -12.35 -15.30
N ALA A 45 15.58 -13.09 -15.26
CA ALA A 45 15.03 -13.78 -16.43
C ALA A 45 14.61 -12.82 -17.56
N VAL A 46 13.95 -11.71 -17.21
CA VAL A 46 13.54 -10.67 -18.17
C VAL A 46 14.74 -9.97 -18.78
N ARG A 47 15.72 -9.62 -17.94
CA ARG A 47 16.95 -8.96 -18.36
C ARG A 47 17.70 -9.82 -19.37
N ASP A 48 17.89 -11.08 -19.07
CA ASP A 48 18.70 -12.01 -19.87
C ASP A 48 17.97 -12.38 -21.17
N ASP A 49 16.66 -12.68 -21.12
CA ASP A 49 15.86 -13.01 -22.32
C ASP A 49 15.77 -11.82 -23.30
N LEU A 50 15.70 -10.60 -22.81
CA LEU A 50 15.61 -9.39 -23.64
C LEU A 50 16.97 -8.71 -23.91
N GLY A 51 18.08 -9.26 -23.41
CA GLY A 51 19.42 -8.70 -23.56
C GLY A 51 19.59 -7.29 -23.00
N LEU A 52 19.00 -7.01 -21.84
CA LEU A 52 19.00 -5.67 -21.23
C LEU A 52 20.19 -5.48 -20.30
N SER A 53 20.66 -4.23 -20.16
CA SER A 53 21.51 -3.84 -19.04
C SER A 53 20.69 -3.75 -17.73
N ASN A 54 21.36 -3.79 -16.58
CA ASN A 54 20.70 -3.60 -15.29
C ASN A 54 20.07 -2.19 -15.16
N THR A 55 20.67 -1.19 -15.79
CA THR A 55 20.11 0.18 -15.88
C THR A 55 18.76 0.17 -16.58
N VAL A 56 18.63 -0.50 -17.73
CA VAL A 56 17.37 -0.58 -18.48
C VAL A 56 16.34 -1.39 -17.69
N ALA A 57 16.74 -2.51 -17.11
CA ALA A 57 15.87 -3.33 -16.25
C ALA A 57 15.39 -2.54 -15.01
N GLY A 58 16.26 -1.78 -14.35
CA GLY A 58 15.91 -0.86 -13.27
C GLY A 58 14.96 0.26 -13.72
N SER A 59 15.16 0.79 -14.95
CA SER A 59 14.26 1.81 -15.53
C SER A 59 12.84 1.28 -15.74
N LEU A 60 12.68 0.03 -16.13
CA LEU A 60 11.36 -0.61 -16.23
C LEU A 60 10.64 -0.67 -14.88
N ALA A 61 11.35 -1.01 -13.80
CA ALA A 61 10.79 -0.93 -12.45
C ALA A 61 10.46 0.53 -12.06
N THR A 62 11.31 1.49 -12.41
CA THR A 62 11.05 2.92 -12.19
C THR A 62 9.78 3.39 -12.90
N VAL A 63 9.51 2.95 -14.12
CA VAL A 63 8.28 3.26 -14.88
C VAL A 63 7.03 2.81 -14.09
N ASN A 64 7.07 1.63 -13.50
CA ASN A 64 5.98 1.13 -12.65
C ASN A 64 5.77 2.03 -11.40
N MET A 65 6.86 2.43 -10.73
CA MET A 65 6.78 3.29 -9.54
C MET A 65 6.32 4.70 -9.87
N ALA A 66 6.78 5.26 -11.00
CA ALA A 66 6.32 6.55 -11.50
C ALA A 66 4.81 6.53 -11.81
N ALA A 67 4.34 5.47 -12.46
CA ALA A 67 2.92 5.29 -12.73
C ALA A 67 2.08 5.15 -11.46
N TYR A 68 2.61 4.47 -10.43
CA TYR A 68 1.97 4.39 -9.13
C TYR A 68 1.86 5.77 -8.46
N LEU A 69 2.91 6.59 -8.52
CA LEU A 69 2.89 7.97 -8.01
C LEU A 69 1.84 8.82 -8.75
N VAL A 70 1.79 8.74 -10.08
CA VAL A 70 0.75 9.42 -10.89
C VAL A 70 -0.64 8.92 -10.48
N GLY A 71 -0.83 7.63 -10.33
CA GLY A 71 -2.09 7.03 -9.87
C GLY A 71 -2.51 7.52 -8.49
N SER A 72 -1.57 7.69 -7.57
CA SER A 72 -1.87 8.24 -6.24
C SER A 72 -2.40 9.67 -6.30
N LEU A 73 -1.84 10.51 -7.17
CA LEU A 73 -2.34 11.88 -7.42
C LEU A 73 -3.73 11.86 -8.06
N ILE A 74 -3.98 10.92 -8.98
CA ILE A 74 -5.30 10.74 -9.58
C ILE A 74 -6.32 10.35 -8.50
N VAL A 75 -6.00 9.39 -7.61
CA VAL A 75 -6.91 9.03 -6.51
C VAL A 75 -7.21 10.23 -5.62
N ALA A 76 -6.17 10.99 -5.23
CA ALA A 76 -6.33 12.17 -4.39
C ALA A 76 -7.29 13.21 -4.99
N THR A 77 -7.30 13.39 -6.31
CA THR A 77 -8.19 14.32 -7.00
C THR A 77 -9.53 13.70 -7.37
N ALA A 78 -9.56 12.43 -7.75
CA ALA A 78 -10.75 11.73 -8.18
C ALA A 78 -11.69 11.35 -7.02
N SER A 79 -11.16 11.15 -5.80
CA SER A 79 -11.96 10.74 -4.63
C SER A 79 -13.02 11.78 -4.22
N SER A 80 -12.82 13.07 -4.54
CA SER A 80 -13.80 14.13 -4.31
C SER A 80 -14.96 14.13 -5.34
N ARG A 81 -14.75 13.54 -6.52
CA ARG A 81 -15.70 13.55 -7.64
C ARG A 81 -16.37 12.21 -7.89
N PHE A 82 -15.63 11.12 -7.67
CA PHE A 82 -16.06 9.74 -7.95
C PHE A 82 -16.11 8.90 -6.68
N ARG A 83 -16.91 7.84 -6.70
CA ARG A 83 -16.96 6.86 -5.61
C ARG A 83 -15.67 6.05 -5.60
N LEU A 84 -15.09 5.79 -4.43
CA LEU A 84 -13.86 5.03 -4.29
C LEU A 84 -13.93 3.65 -4.95
N ILE A 85 -15.08 2.97 -4.85
CA ILE A 85 -15.29 1.67 -5.49
C ILE A 85 -15.19 1.77 -7.03
N SER A 86 -15.63 2.88 -7.63
CA SER A 86 -15.50 3.08 -9.08
C SER A 86 -14.05 3.30 -9.48
N VAL A 87 -13.30 4.08 -8.68
CA VAL A 87 -11.86 4.29 -8.87
C VAL A 87 -11.11 2.96 -8.79
N MET A 88 -11.41 2.15 -7.75
CA MET A 88 -10.82 0.81 -7.58
C MET A 88 -11.11 -0.12 -8.76
N ARG A 89 -12.36 -0.12 -9.27
CA ARG A 89 -12.74 -0.95 -10.43
C ARG A 89 -11.97 -0.57 -11.69
N VAL A 90 -11.85 0.72 -11.96
CA VAL A 90 -11.04 1.21 -13.09
C VAL A 90 -9.57 0.79 -12.88
N GLY A 91 -9.06 0.95 -11.67
CA GLY A 91 -7.69 0.53 -11.33
C GLY A 91 -7.45 -0.95 -11.60
N MET A 92 -8.35 -1.82 -11.17
CA MET A 92 -8.24 -3.27 -11.42
C MET A 92 -8.26 -3.61 -12.92
N VAL A 93 -9.13 -2.99 -13.71
CA VAL A 93 -9.17 -3.20 -15.16
C VAL A 93 -7.86 -2.73 -15.80
N VAL A 94 -7.35 -1.56 -15.43
CA VAL A 94 -6.07 -1.02 -15.93
C VAL A 94 -4.91 -1.96 -15.55
N ALA A 95 -4.90 -2.49 -14.32
CA ALA A 95 -3.87 -3.46 -13.88
C ALA A 95 -3.91 -4.75 -14.72
N ILE A 96 -5.11 -5.28 -15.02
CA ILE A 96 -5.28 -6.48 -15.87
C ILE A 96 -4.83 -6.22 -17.30
N ILE A 97 -5.12 -5.05 -17.87
CA ILE A 97 -4.60 -4.67 -19.19
C ILE A 97 -3.06 -4.63 -19.17
N GLY A 98 -2.47 -4.05 -18.11
CA GLY A 98 -1.02 -4.04 -17.92
C GLY A 98 -0.43 -5.45 -17.81
N GLN A 99 -1.11 -6.35 -17.10
CA GLN A 99 -0.71 -7.75 -16.98
C GLN A 99 -0.77 -8.48 -18.34
N ALA A 100 -1.82 -8.24 -19.14
CA ALA A 100 -1.94 -8.79 -20.48
C ALA A 100 -0.83 -8.29 -21.41
N LEU A 101 -0.51 -6.99 -21.37
CA LEU A 101 0.60 -6.42 -22.13
C LEU A 101 1.95 -7.03 -21.73
N ALA A 102 2.19 -7.25 -20.44
CA ALA A 102 3.42 -7.91 -19.98
C ALA A 102 3.50 -9.36 -20.47
N THR A 103 2.37 -10.08 -20.51
CA THR A 103 2.27 -11.46 -21.01
C THR A 103 2.67 -11.59 -22.48
N VAL A 104 2.24 -10.65 -23.31
CA VAL A 104 2.48 -10.72 -24.78
C VAL A 104 3.65 -9.83 -25.21
N SER A 105 4.42 -9.29 -24.29
CA SER A 105 5.43 -8.29 -24.64
C SER A 105 6.57 -8.91 -25.47
N PRO A 106 6.86 -8.38 -26.67
CA PRO A 106 7.97 -8.84 -27.50
C PRO A 106 9.31 -8.18 -27.10
N GLY A 107 9.28 -7.18 -26.24
CA GLY A 107 10.47 -6.40 -25.88
C GLY A 107 10.21 -5.35 -24.80
N PRO A 108 11.25 -4.57 -24.42
CA PRO A 108 11.22 -3.71 -23.23
C PRO A 108 10.18 -2.59 -23.32
N VAL A 109 9.87 -2.09 -24.52
CA VAL A 109 8.91 -0.98 -24.69
C VAL A 109 7.49 -1.43 -24.32
N VAL A 110 7.02 -2.56 -24.87
CA VAL A 110 5.67 -3.07 -24.57
C VAL A 110 5.59 -3.53 -23.11
N LEU A 111 6.66 -4.15 -22.59
CA LEU A 111 6.75 -4.48 -21.18
C LEU A 111 6.66 -3.22 -20.31
N GLY A 112 7.37 -2.14 -20.67
CA GLY A 112 7.31 -0.86 -19.96
C GLY A 112 5.91 -0.25 -19.94
N ILE A 113 5.17 -0.30 -21.06
CA ILE A 113 3.77 0.13 -21.11
C ILE A 113 2.90 -0.74 -20.20
N GLY A 114 3.11 -2.05 -20.20
CA GLY A 114 2.44 -2.99 -19.31
C GLY A 114 2.72 -2.67 -17.83
N LEU A 115 3.97 -2.47 -17.46
CA LEU A 115 4.38 -2.11 -16.10
C LEU A 115 3.85 -0.72 -15.68
N PHE A 116 3.78 0.24 -16.61
CA PHE A 116 3.13 1.53 -16.36
C PHE A 116 1.64 1.33 -16.01
N ALA A 117 0.93 0.57 -16.82
CA ALA A 117 -0.48 0.28 -16.56
C ALA A 117 -0.69 -0.49 -15.25
N GLN A 118 0.20 -1.43 -14.90
CA GLN A 118 0.17 -2.14 -13.62
C GLN A 118 0.41 -1.20 -12.45
N GLY A 119 1.38 -0.31 -12.52
CA GLY A 119 1.66 0.68 -11.46
C GLY A 119 0.49 1.63 -11.25
N LEU A 120 -0.05 2.19 -12.33
CA LEU A 120 -1.22 3.07 -12.30
C LEU A 120 -2.44 2.34 -11.71
N GLY A 121 -2.77 1.18 -12.25
CA GLY A 121 -3.88 0.34 -11.79
C GLY A 121 -3.70 -0.10 -10.33
N GLY A 122 -2.46 -0.40 -9.93
CA GLY A 122 -2.08 -0.72 -8.57
C GLY A 122 -2.42 0.40 -7.57
N ALA A 123 -2.08 1.65 -7.89
CA ALA A 123 -2.41 2.81 -7.05
C ALA A 123 -3.93 3.04 -6.95
N LEU A 124 -4.61 3.03 -8.11
CA LEU A 124 -6.08 3.21 -8.17
C LEU A 124 -6.83 2.09 -7.41
N THR A 125 -6.22 0.93 -7.24
CA THR A 125 -6.80 -0.22 -6.53
C THR A 125 -6.44 -0.21 -5.05
N TRP A 126 -5.16 -0.02 -4.72
CA TRP A 126 -4.66 -0.16 -3.36
C TRP A 126 -5.11 0.96 -2.42
N ILE A 127 -5.08 2.22 -2.90
CA ILE A 127 -5.37 3.37 -2.03
C ILE A 127 -6.82 3.36 -1.52
N PRO A 128 -7.85 3.03 -2.33
CA PRO A 128 -9.20 2.88 -1.84
C PRO A 128 -9.46 1.61 -1.01
N ALA A 129 -8.63 0.57 -1.16
CA ALA A 129 -8.90 -0.76 -0.60
C ALA A 129 -9.11 -0.79 0.94
N PRO A 130 -8.30 -0.08 1.78
CA PRO A 130 -8.53 -0.06 3.22
C PRO A 130 -9.90 0.48 3.62
N VAL A 131 -10.34 1.58 2.99
CA VAL A 131 -11.65 2.20 3.27
C VAL A 131 -12.77 1.25 2.89
N ILE A 132 -12.70 0.68 1.67
CA ILE A 132 -13.71 -0.27 1.17
C ILE A 132 -13.79 -1.51 2.06
N THR A 133 -12.64 -1.99 2.56
CA THR A 133 -12.58 -3.15 3.45
C THR A 133 -13.19 -2.83 4.82
N ALA A 134 -12.89 -1.66 5.37
CA ALA A 134 -13.44 -1.22 6.64
C ALA A 134 -14.97 -1.08 6.61
N ASP A 135 -15.53 -0.57 5.50
CA ASP A 135 -16.99 -0.42 5.31
C ASP A 135 -17.74 -1.76 5.18
N ALA A 136 -17.04 -2.84 4.81
CA ALA A 136 -17.65 -4.16 4.64
C ALA A 136 -17.79 -4.96 5.95
N ILE A 137 -17.25 -4.45 7.07
CA ILE A 137 -17.09 -5.19 8.35
C ILE A 137 -17.63 -4.35 9.51
N ALA A 138 -18.09 -5.04 10.56
CA ALA A 138 -18.52 -4.42 11.80
C ALA A 138 -17.39 -3.58 12.44
N PRO A 139 -17.72 -2.42 13.06
CA PRO A 139 -16.74 -1.45 13.56
C PRO A 139 -15.62 -2.06 14.41
N GLU A 140 -15.95 -3.02 15.28
CA GLU A 140 -15.03 -3.65 16.23
C GLU A 140 -13.95 -4.50 15.54
N ARG A 141 -14.17 -4.90 14.28
CA ARG A 141 -13.27 -5.78 13.50
C ARG A 141 -12.58 -5.07 12.33
N ARG A 142 -12.81 -3.76 12.13
CA ARG A 142 -12.26 -3.00 11.00
C ARG A 142 -10.74 -3.02 10.94
N GLY A 143 -10.08 -2.82 12.08
CA GLY A 143 -8.61 -2.89 12.15
C GLY A 143 -8.05 -4.24 11.73
N LEU A 144 -8.68 -5.34 12.17
CA LEU A 144 -8.30 -6.69 11.76
C LEU A 144 -8.51 -6.90 10.25
N ALA A 145 -9.64 -6.43 9.72
CA ALA A 145 -9.95 -6.55 8.29
C ALA A 145 -8.95 -5.81 7.41
N VAL A 146 -8.55 -4.59 7.80
CA VAL A 146 -7.49 -3.83 7.10
C VAL A 146 -6.13 -4.53 7.22
N GLY A 147 -5.83 -5.14 8.37
CA GLY A 147 -4.62 -5.96 8.55
C GLY A 147 -4.53 -7.13 7.56
N PHE A 148 -5.65 -7.73 7.18
CA PHE A 148 -5.70 -8.78 6.17
C PHE A 148 -5.28 -8.32 4.76
N LEU A 149 -5.34 -7.02 4.45
CA LEU A 149 -4.78 -6.49 3.19
C LEU A 149 -3.26 -6.68 3.13
N GLY A 150 -2.57 -6.40 4.24
CA GLY A 150 -1.13 -6.66 4.35
C GLY A 150 -0.79 -8.15 4.21
N ALA A 151 -1.58 -9.02 4.84
CA ALA A 151 -1.44 -10.47 4.68
C ALA A 151 -1.68 -10.91 3.22
N GLY A 152 -2.70 -10.34 2.55
CA GLY A 152 -2.95 -10.58 1.13
C GLY A 152 -1.77 -10.19 0.23
N MET A 153 -1.15 -9.04 0.51
CA MET A 153 0.07 -8.62 -0.18
C MET A 153 1.21 -9.63 0.04
N GLY A 154 1.48 -10.05 1.27
CA GLY A 154 2.50 -11.04 1.58
C GLY A 154 2.25 -12.38 0.87
N LEU A 155 1.01 -12.89 0.90
CA LEU A 155 0.62 -14.11 0.18
C LEU A 155 0.82 -13.97 -1.34
N GLY A 156 0.53 -12.80 -1.91
CA GLY A 156 0.79 -12.54 -3.31
C GLY A 156 2.28 -12.55 -3.68
N VAL A 157 3.16 -12.07 -2.77
CA VAL A 157 4.62 -12.17 -2.93
C VAL A 157 5.08 -13.64 -2.87
N VAL A 158 4.55 -14.40 -1.92
CA VAL A 158 4.79 -15.86 -1.83
C VAL A 158 4.40 -16.56 -3.12
N PHE A 159 3.20 -16.27 -3.62
CA PHE A 159 2.69 -16.85 -4.86
C PHE A 159 3.58 -16.47 -6.06
N ALA A 160 3.96 -15.20 -6.20
CA ALA A 160 4.84 -14.75 -7.27
C ALA A 160 6.21 -15.44 -7.24
N GLY A 161 6.80 -15.58 -6.05
CA GLY A 161 8.08 -16.28 -5.84
C GLY A 161 7.99 -17.75 -6.22
N GLN A 162 6.98 -18.47 -5.73
CA GLN A 162 6.81 -19.90 -6.03
C GLN A 162 6.45 -20.15 -7.49
N LEU A 163 5.56 -19.35 -8.07
CA LEU A 163 5.21 -19.46 -9.48
C LEU A 163 6.43 -19.20 -10.37
N SER A 164 7.23 -18.17 -10.07
CA SER A 164 8.49 -17.90 -10.75
C SER A 164 9.45 -19.09 -10.66
N SER A 165 9.61 -19.65 -9.46
CA SER A 165 10.46 -20.84 -9.24
C SER A 165 10.04 -22.02 -10.11
N ILE A 166 8.73 -22.36 -10.10
CA ILE A 166 8.19 -23.49 -10.84
C ILE A 166 8.36 -23.27 -12.36
N VAL A 167 7.94 -22.13 -12.88
CA VAL A 167 7.99 -21.83 -14.32
C VAL A 167 9.44 -21.83 -14.82
N ARG A 168 10.35 -21.13 -14.13
CA ARG A 168 11.76 -21.03 -14.55
C ARG A 168 12.50 -22.35 -14.45
N SER A 169 12.23 -23.17 -13.43
CA SER A 169 12.88 -24.47 -13.27
C SER A 169 12.38 -25.54 -14.23
N THR A 170 11.11 -25.50 -14.65
CA THR A 170 10.50 -26.51 -15.52
C THR A 170 10.52 -26.12 -16.99
N MET A 171 10.39 -24.83 -17.32
CA MET A 171 10.23 -24.32 -18.68
C MET A 171 11.39 -23.43 -19.12
N GLY A 172 12.34 -23.13 -18.23
CA GLY A 172 13.47 -22.24 -18.48
C GLY A 172 13.16 -20.74 -18.31
N ASP A 173 14.21 -19.93 -18.23
CA ASP A 173 14.13 -18.51 -17.92
C ASP A 173 13.40 -17.68 -18.99
N ALA A 174 13.52 -18.06 -20.26
CA ALA A 174 12.79 -17.42 -21.36
C ALA A 174 11.25 -17.50 -21.23
N SER A 175 10.75 -18.39 -20.36
CA SER A 175 9.32 -18.58 -20.11
C SER A 175 8.73 -17.62 -19.04
N TRP A 176 9.42 -16.57 -18.64
CA TRP A 176 8.95 -15.61 -17.65
C TRP A 176 7.57 -15.00 -17.95
N ARG A 177 7.19 -14.91 -19.23
CA ARG A 177 5.86 -14.46 -19.66
C ARG A 177 4.74 -15.36 -19.16
N THR A 178 5.02 -16.66 -18.96
CA THR A 178 4.05 -17.62 -18.39
C THR A 178 3.66 -17.26 -16.96
N VAL A 179 4.58 -16.68 -16.19
CA VAL A 179 4.26 -16.18 -14.84
C VAL A 179 3.20 -15.06 -14.91
N TYR A 180 3.40 -14.09 -15.81
CA TYR A 180 2.42 -13.03 -16.06
C TYR A 180 1.08 -13.58 -16.60
N PHE A 181 1.12 -14.59 -17.47
CA PHE A 181 -0.09 -15.23 -18.01
C PHE A 181 -0.92 -15.90 -16.91
N VAL A 182 -0.30 -16.69 -16.04
CA VAL A 182 -1.00 -17.35 -14.93
C VAL A 182 -1.59 -16.28 -13.97
N GLN A 183 -0.83 -15.26 -13.66
CA GLN A 183 -1.29 -14.15 -12.82
C GLN A 183 -2.43 -13.35 -13.50
N LEU A 184 -2.39 -13.21 -14.84
CA LEU A 184 -3.47 -12.59 -15.63
C LEU A 184 -4.78 -13.35 -15.46
N ILE A 185 -4.76 -14.68 -15.60
CA ILE A 185 -5.96 -15.51 -15.44
C ILE A 185 -6.53 -15.38 -14.02
N ILE A 186 -5.69 -15.52 -13.00
CA ILE A 186 -6.12 -15.40 -11.61
C ILE A 186 -6.65 -13.99 -11.33
N GLY A 187 -5.91 -12.97 -11.79
CA GLY A 187 -6.30 -11.58 -11.62
C GLY A 187 -7.62 -11.25 -12.30
N ALA A 188 -7.81 -11.71 -13.54
CA ALA A 188 -9.06 -11.52 -14.27
C ALA A 188 -10.25 -12.19 -13.55
N ALA A 189 -10.05 -13.40 -13.00
CA ALA A 189 -11.07 -14.07 -12.20
C ALA A 189 -11.42 -13.28 -10.93
N VAL A 190 -10.43 -12.78 -10.20
CA VAL A 190 -10.64 -11.92 -9.01
C VAL A 190 -11.40 -10.65 -9.41
N VAL A 191 -10.98 -9.98 -10.48
CA VAL A 191 -11.65 -8.75 -10.97
C VAL A 191 -13.08 -9.04 -11.36
N ALA A 192 -13.35 -10.13 -12.09
CA ALA A 192 -14.71 -10.52 -12.44
C ALA A 192 -15.60 -10.73 -11.20
N VAL A 193 -15.08 -11.44 -10.19
CA VAL A 193 -15.80 -11.62 -8.91
C VAL A 193 -16.07 -10.29 -8.22
N VAL A 194 -15.09 -9.39 -8.16
CA VAL A 194 -15.27 -8.05 -7.54
C VAL A 194 -16.32 -7.23 -8.29
N LEU A 195 -16.27 -7.22 -9.62
CA LEU A 195 -17.23 -6.46 -10.44
C LEU A 195 -18.67 -6.96 -10.27
N LEU A 196 -18.85 -8.29 -10.07
CA LEU A 196 -20.16 -8.91 -9.89
C LEU A 196 -20.65 -8.84 -8.43
N ALA A 197 -19.75 -8.98 -7.45
CA ALA A 197 -20.12 -9.19 -6.05
C ALA A 197 -20.20 -7.91 -5.22
N ILE A 198 -19.37 -6.89 -5.52
CA ILE A 198 -19.35 -5.65 -4.74
C ILE A 198 -20.27 -4.61 -5.38
N GLY A 199 -21.34 -4.23 -4.67
CA GLY A 199 -22.34 -3.25 -5.13
C GLY A 199 -21.82 -1.80 -5.20
N HIS A 200 -22.63 -0.89 -5.77
CA HIS A 200 -22.26 0.52 -6.06
C HIS A 200 -22.50 1.50 -4.89
N ARG A 201 -22.80 1.02 -3.69
CA ARG A 201 -23.28 1.84 -2.57
C ARG A 201 -22.17 2.26 -1.62
N GLN A 202 -21.21 3.05 -2.09
CA GLN A 202 -20.29 3.75 -1.20
C GLN A 202 -20.43 5.26 -1.40
N GLU A 203 -20.42 6.00 -0.29
CA GLU A 203 -20.45 7.44 -0.28
C GLU A 203 -19.14 8.02 -0.83
N ARG A 204 -19.19 9.25 -1.34
CA ARG A 204 -18.02 10.00 -1.73
C ARG A 204 -17.29 10.42 -0.46
N LEU A 205 -16.01 10.12 -0.34
CA LEU A 205 -15.22 10.75 0.70
C LEU A 205 -15.20 12.27 0.45
N ALA A 206 -15.60 13.03 1.44
CA ALA A 206 -15.40 14.46 1.45
C ALA A 206 -13.91 14.75 1.68
N SER A 207 -13.09 14.55 0.65
CA SER A 207 -11.66 14.80 0.74
C SER A 207 -11.40 16.30 0.55
N ARG A 208 -11.00 16.98 1.60
CA ARG A 208 -10.33 18.29 1.53
C ARG A 208 -8.83 18.12 1.18
N THR A 209 -8.50 17.23 0.24
CA THR A 209 -7.15 17.05 -0.26
C THR A 209 -6.84 18.12 -1.31
N GLY A 210 -6.49 19.31 -0.84
CA GLY A 210 -5.79 20.30 -1.65
C GLY A 210 -4.30 20.31 -1.32
N LEU A 211 -3.52 21.17 -1.98
CA LEU A 211 -2.08 21.43 -1.71
C LEU A 211 -1.77 21.84 -0.25
N GLY A 212 -2.78 21.90 0.63
CA GLY A 212 -2.67 22.10 2.08
C GLY A 212 -1.97 20.99 2.86
N GLY A 213 -1.65 19.84 2.22
CA GLY A 213 -1.02 18.70 2.89
C GLY A 213 0.34 19.01 3.51
N PHE A 214 1.15 19.86 2.88
CA PHE A 214 2.45 20.27 3.45
C PHE A 214 2.30 21.16 4.69
N SER A 215 1.26 21.99 4.80
CA SER A 215 1.00 22.78 5.98
C SER A 215 0.53 21.92 7.16
N ALA A 216 -0.32 20.93 6.92
CA ALA A 216 -0.72 19.94 7.91
C ALA A 216 0.48 19.11 8.38
N LEU A 217 1.33 18.64 7.45
CA LEU A 217 2.54 17.89 7.76
C LEU A 217 3.49 18.67 8.66
N ARG A 218 3.69 19.98 8.43
CA ARG A 218 4.56 20.82 9.27
C ARG A 218 4.06 20.97 10.71
N ARG A 219 2.77 20.71 10.98
CA ARG A 219 2.22 20.68 12.35
C ARG A 219 2.54 19.39 13.09
N VAL A 220 2.91 18.32 12.38
CA VAL A 220 3.31 17.04 12.99
C VAL A 220 4.62 17.21 13.75
N PRO A 221 4.70 16.86 15.05
CA PRO A 221 5.95 16.91 15.80
C PRO A 221 7.03 16.06 15.12
N GLY A 222 8.20 16.63 14.86
CA GLY A 222 9.27 15.93 14.15
C GLY A 222 8.96 15.65 12.67
N TRP A 223 8.23 16.54 11.99
CA TRP A 223 7.85 16.37 10.59
C TRP A 223 9.05 16.17 9.65
N ALA A 224 10.16 16.89 9.86
CA ALA A 224 11.33 16.78 8.99
C ALA A 224 12.02 15.40 9.10
N PRO A 225 12.40 14.90 10.31
CA PRO A 225 12.87 13.52 10.45
C PRO A 225 11.83 12.47 10.00
N LEU A 226 10.53 12.72 10.16
CA LEU A 226 9.48 11.82 9.65
C LEU A 226 9.53 11.71 8.12
N VAL A 227 9.55 12.84 7.41
CA VAL A 227 9.68 12.89 5.93
C VAL A 227 10.96 12.21 5.49
N SER A 228 12.09 12.50 6.18
CA SER A 228 13.37 11.88 5.87
C SER A 228 13.34 10.37 6.06
N ALA A 229 12.71 9.86 7.12
CA ALA A 229 12.57 8.43 7.37
C ALA A 229 11.71 7.75 6.30
N PHE A 230 10.58 8.37 5.88
CA PHE A 230 9.76 7.84 4.77
C PHE A 230 10.52 7.86 3.43
N PHE A 231 11.25 8.95 3.14
CA PHE A 231 12.04 9.05 1.91
C PHE A 231 13.15 8.01 1.87
N VAL A 232 13.91 7.90 2.96
CA VAL A 232 14.99 6.90 3.08
C VAL A 232 14.44 5.48 2.97
N PHE A 233 13.31 5.18 3.62
CA PHE A 233 12.65 3.89 3.47
C PHE A 233 12.28 3.61 2.01
N GLY A 234 11.71 4.58 1.30
CA GLY A 234 11.36 4.46 -0.11
C GLY A 234 12.56 4.11 -1.01
N LEU A 235 13.73 4.69 -0.72
CA LEU A 235 14.96 4.38 -1.45
C LEU A 235 15.46 2.98 -1.12
N LEU A 236 15.70 2.69 0.16
CA LEU A 236 16.48 1.51 0.57
C LEU A 236 15.78 0.18 0.26
N TYR A 237 14.45 0.09 0.44
CA TYR A 237 13.78 -1.19 0.30
C TYR A 237 13.70 -1.67 -1.16
N LEU A 238 13.51 -0.74 -2.10
CA LEU A 238 13.45 -1.09 -3.52
C LEU A 238 14.82 -1.49 -4.09
N LEU A 239 15.93 -0.97 -3.54
CA LEU A 239 17.27 -1.47 -3.87
C LEU A 239 17.42 -2.96 -3.55
N ILE A 240 16.76 -3.43 -2.48
CA ILE A 240 16.82 -4.84 -2.09
C ILE A 240 15.74 -5.65 -2.82
N ILE A 241 14.46 -5.25 -2.71
CA ILE A 241 13.34 -6.05 -3.23
C ILE A 241 13.37 -6.18 -4.75
N SER A 242 13.85 -5.16 -5.49
CA SER A 242 13.95 -5.23 -6.95
C SER A 242 15.13 -6.09 -7.42
N PHE A 243 16.20 -6.18 -6.64
CA PHE A 243 17.44 -6.81 -7.08
C PHE A 243 17.89 -8.01 -6.23
N LEU A 244 17.07 -8.45 -5.26
CA LEU A 244 17.46 -9.58 -4.38
C LEU A 244 17.72 -10.85 -5.17
N THR A 245 16.80 -11.25 -6.04
CA THR A 245 16.94 -12.45 -6.87
C THR A 245 18.09 -12.32 -7.84
N THR A 246 18.19 -11.18 -8.55
CA THR A 246 19.29 -10.92 -9.49
C THR A 246 20.65 -11.00 -8.81
N ARG A 247 20.80 -10.36 -7.65
CA ARG A 247 22.04 -10.41 -6.89
C ARG A 247 22.41 -11.84 -6.47
N LEU A 248 21.43 -12.63 -6.00
CA LEU A 248 21.68 -14.00 -5.58
C LEU A 248 22.07 -14.89 -6.76
N GLU A 249 21.46 -14.69 -7.92
CA GLU A 249 21.79 -15.43 -9.14
C GLU A 249 23.15 -14.98 -9.70
N ASP A 250 23.38 -13.68 -9.94
CA ASP A 250 24.55 -13.14 -10.61
C ASP A 250 25.80 -13.16 -9.72
N ASP A 251 25.72 -12.62 -8.48
CA ASP A 251 26.88 -12.42 -7.62
C ASP A 251 27.17 -13.65 -6.73
N SER A 252 26.16 -14.50 -6.44
CA SER A 252 26.30 -15.63 -5.51
C SER A 252 26.15 -16.99 -6.19
N GLY A 253 25.83 -17.04 -7.50
CA GLY A 253 25.70 -18.27 -8.28
C GLY A 253 24.52 -19.16 -7.86
N TRP A 254 23.47 -18.57 -7.28
CA TRP A 254 22.28 -19.31 -6.89
C TRP A 254 21.46 -19.70 -8.11
N THR A 255 20.78 -20.85 -8.00
CA THR A 255 19.77 -21.19 -9.01
C THR A 255 18.54 -20.30 -8.86
N SER A 256 17.78 -20.16 -9.94
CA SER A 256 16.51 -19.42 -9.93
C SER A 256 15.53 -19.92 -8.87
N THR A 257 15.52 -21.23 -8.60
CA THR A 257 14.70 -21.83 -7.52
C THR A 257 15.15 -21.36 -6.14
N GLN A 258 16.45 -21.34 -5.89
CA GLN A 258 17.02 -20.90 -4.60
C GLN A 258 16.77 -19.40 -4.37
N ALA A 259 16.99 -18.56 -5.38
CA ALA A 259 16.74 -17.13 -5.32
C ALA A 259 15.24 -16.82 -5.13
N SER A 260 14.35 -17.52 -5.83
CA SER A 260 12.91 -17.42 -5.65
C SER A 260 12.43 -17.88 -4.27
N LEU A 261 13.10 -18.87 -3.66
CA LEU A 261 12.82 -19.30 -2.28
C LEU A 261 13.14 -18.17 -1.28
N ALA A 262 14.28 -17.49 -1.43
CA ALA A 262 14.63 -16.34 -0.60
C ALA A 262 13.55 -15.24 -0.71
N PHE A 263 13.10 -14.92 -1.92
CA PHE A 263 12.03 -13.95 -2.16
C PHE A 263 10.69 -14.40 -1.57
N THR A 264 10.37 -15.68 -1.63
CA THR A 264 9.19 -16.27 -0.98
C THR A 264 9.20 -16.08 0.53
N LEU A 265 10.36 -16.32 1.17
CA LEU A 265 10.53 -16.13 2.62
C LEU A 265 10.37 -14.68 3.04
N VAL A 266 10.80 -13.72 2.21
CA VAL A 266 10.47 -12.30 2.40
C VAL A 266 8.96 -12.12 2.44
N GLY A 267 8.22 -12.67 1.48
CA GLY A 267 6.75 -12.58 1.42
C GLY A 267 6.05 -13.18 2.64
N VAL A 268 6.48 -14.36 3.09
CA VAL A 268 5.94 -14.99 4.32
C VAL A 268 6.15 -14.09 5.53
N ALA A 269 7.36 -13.55 5.68
CA ALA A 269 7.71 -12.71 6.81
C ALA A 269 6.97 -11.36 6.81
N MET A 270 6.67 -10.80 5.64
CA MET A 270 5.89 -9.57 5.50
C MET A 270 4.52 -9.66 6.16
N ILE A 271 3.90 -10.85 6.19
CA ILE A 271 2.57 -11.07 6.81
C ILE A 271 2.62 -10.74 8.30
N PHE A 272 3.72 -11.01 8.96
CA PHE A 272 3.86 -10.89 10.41
C PHE A 272 4.57 -9.59 10.85
N GLY A 273 5.37 -8.99 9.98
CA GLY A 273 6.23 -7.87 10.33
C GLY A 273 5.46 -6.63 10.82
N GLY A 274 4.38 -6.25 10.13
CA GLY A 274 3.55 -5.11 10.52
C GLY A 274 2.99 -5.23 11.95
N PRO A 275 2.18 -6.25 12.25
CA PRO A 275 1.61 -6.46 13.59
C PRO A 275 2.68 -6.56 14.69
N LEU A 276 3.76 -7.29 14.44
CA LEU A 276 4.86 -7.47 15.40
C LEU A 276 5.49 -6.14 15.80
N PHE A 277 5.83 -5.32 14.82
CA PHE A 277 6.53 -4.05 15.07
C PHE A 277 5.59 -2.92 15.53
N ILE A 278 4.29 -2.98 15.21
CA ILE A 278 3.29 -2.11 15.83
C ILE A 278 3.24 -2.40 17.34
N ALA A 279 3.08 -3.68 17.73
CA ALA A 279 3.07 -4.06 19.13
C ALA A 279 4.39 -3.70 19.86
N LEU A 280 5.53 -3.79 19.18
CA LEU A 280 6.80 -3.32 19.71
C LEU A 280 6.80 -1.80 19.89
N SER A 281 6.24 -1.04 18.92
CA SER A 281 6.19 0.42 19.00
C SER A 281 5.30 0.95 20.13
N GLU A 282 4.27 0.19 20.51
CA GLU A 282 3.43 0.50 21.67
C GLU A 282 4.22 0.36 23.01
N ARG A 283 5.19 -0.57 23.05
CA ARG A 283 6.00 -0.82 24.26
C ARG A 283 7.19 0.13 24.41
N ILE A 284 7.95 0.33 23.34
CA ILE A 284 9.24 1.08 23.39
C ILE A 284 9.19 2.42 22.64
N GLY A 285 8.05 2.76 22.03
CA GLY A 285 7.83 3.98 21.27
C GLY A 285 8.29 3.88 19.80
N ALA A 286 7.63 4.65 18.93
CA ALA A 286 7.89 4.65 17.49
C ALA A 286 9.34 4.99 17.12
N ARG A 287 9.94 5.98 17.82
CA ARG A 287 11.34 6.38 17.64
C ARG A 287 12.32 5.20 17.78
N SER A 288 12.22 4.47 18.90
CA SER A 288 13.12 3.35 19.19
C SER A 288 12.87 2.18 18.25
N THR A 289 11.61 1.90 17.95
CA THR A 289 11.21 0.83 17.03
C THR A 289 11.73 1.10 15.61
N LEU A 290 11.61 2.32 15.10
CA LEU A 290 12.15 2.70 13.79
C LEU A 290 13.67 2.62 13.78
N ALA A 291 14.36 3.07 14.84
CA ALA A 291 15.81 2.95 14.92
C ALA A 291 16.26 1.47 14.88
N ILE A 292 15.54 0.58 15.57
CA ILE A 292 15.78 -0.88 15.53
C ILE A 292 15.49 -1.43 14.12
N SER A 293 14.40 -1.00 13.49
CA SER A 293 14.04 -1.47 12.15
C SER A 293 15.07 -1.05 11.10
N PHE A 294 15.48 0.21 11.09
CA PHE A 294 16.50 0.69 10.17
C PHE A 294 17.89 0.10 10.49
N GLY A 295 18.28 0.04 11.76
CA GLY A 295 19.54 -0.58 12.17
C GLY A 295 19.58 -2.08 11.82
N GLY A 296 18.49 -2.80 12.08
CA GLY A 296 18.32 -4.17 11.67
C GLY A 296 18.43 -4.36 10.16
N TRP A 297 17.83 -3.46 9.37
CA TRP A 297 17.94 -3.48 7.91
C TRP A 297 19.40 -3.34 7.45
N ALA A 298 20.15 -2.39 8.01
CA ALA A 298 21.56 -2.20 7.70
C ALA A 298 22.40 -3.47 7.97
N VAL A 299 22.17 -4.10 9.13
CA VAL A 299 22.83 -5.35 9.49
C VAL A 299 22.46 -6.48 8.55
N VAL A 300 21.16 -6.70 8.33
CA VAL A 300 20.67 -7.81 7.50
C VAL A 300 21.14 -7.69 6.06
N THR A 301 21.04 -6.50 5.46
CA THR A 301 21.45 -6.28 4.06
C THR A 301 22.97 -6.41 3.88
N THR A 302 23.76 -6.11 4.91
CA THR A 302 25.21 -6.34 4.90
C THR A 302 25.56 -7.83 5.07
N LEU A 303 24.85 -8.54 5.97
CA LEU A 303 25.11 -9.96 6.23
C LEU A 303 24.64 -10.89 5.08
N ILE A 304 23.76 -10.42 4.19
CA ILE A 304 23.38 -11.14 2.96
C ILE A 304 24.54 -11.18 1.94
N LEU A 305 25.48 -10.25 1.98
CA LEU A 305 26.53 -10.09 0.96
C LEU A 305 27.41 -11.32 0.72
N PRO A 306 27.77 -12.16 1.71
CA PRO A 306 28.50 -13.40 1.43
C PRO A 306 27.74 -14.41 0.57
N GLY A 307 26.42 -14.32 0.51
CA GLY A 307 25.57 -15.18 -0.33
C GLY A 307 25.50 -16.63 0.15
N TRP A 308 25.84 -16.92 1.42
CA TRP A 308 25.74 -18.27 1.98
C TRP A 308 24.29 -18.74 2.07
N PHE A 309 23.99 -19.93 1.57
CA PHE A 309 22.62 -20.38 1.36
C PHE A 309 21.75 -20.31 2.62
N ALA A 310 22.05 -21.06 3.66
CA ALA A 310 21.21 -21.13 4.86
C ALA A 310 21.13 -19.80 5.63
N PRO A 311 22.24 -19.05 5.86
CA PRO A 311 22.16 -17.73 6.48
C PRO A 311 21.34 -16.75 5.66
N THR A 312 21.48 -16.71 4.33
CA THR A 312 20.73 -15.80 3.48
C THR A 312 19.23 -16.07 3.50
N LEU A 313 18.80 -17.33 3.59
CA LEU A 313 17.38 -17.65 3.75
C LEU A 313 16.83 -17.12 5.09
N ALA A 314 17.56 -17.28 6.18
CA ALA A 314 17.18 -16.72 7.49
C ALA A 314 17.13 -15.17 7.46
N LEU A 315 18.12 -14.55 6.80
CA LEU A 315 18.16 -13.09 6.63
C LEU A 315 17.04 -12.58 5.71
N SER A 316 16.58 -13.37 4.74
CA SER A 316 15.43 -13.03 3.90
C SER A 316 14.13 -12.95 4.72
N VAL A 317 13.97 -13.80 5.73
CA VAL A 317 12.88 -13.66 6.70
C VAL A 317 13.00 -12.33 7.46
N ALA A 318 14.20 -11.99 7.92
CA ALA A 318 14.41 -10.71 8.60
C ALA A 318 14.14 -9.50 7.68
N VAL A 319 14.54 -9.56 6.39
CA VAL A 319 14.20 -8.54 5.39
C VAL A 319 12.68 -8.34 5.32
N GLY A 320 11.90 -9.40 5.22
CA GLY A 320 10.44 -9.33 5.13
C GLY A 320 9.79 -8.73 6.38
N LEU A 321 10.23 -9.12 7.57
CA LEU A 321 9.77 -8.54 8.84
C LEU A 321 10.07 -7.04 8.90
N LEU A 322 11.30 -6.64 8.60
CA LEU A 322 11.75 -5.25 8.65
C LEU A 322 11.12 -4.40 7.55
N PHE A 323 10.90 -4.96 6.35
CA PHE A 323 10.16 -4.30 5.28
C PHE A 323 8.77 -3.86 5.75
N ALA A 324 8.02 -4.78 6.35
CA ALA A 324 6.65 -4.49 6.81
C ALA A 324 6.61 -3.59 8.07
N SER A 325 7.68 -3.58 8.87
CA SER A 325 7.76 -2.80 10.12
C SER A 325 7.75 -1.30 9.86
N MET A 326 8.61 -0.83 8.96
CA MET A 326 8.87 0.60 8.76
C MET A 326 7.61 1.38 8.35
N PRO A 327 6.87 1.01 7.26
CA PRO A 327 5.68 1.74 6.86
C PRO A 327 4.58 1.65 7.91
N SER A 328 4.48 0.52 8.62
CA SER A 328 3.46 0.34 9.66
C SER A 328 3.71 1.29 10.85
N VAL A 329 4.93 1.33 11.38
CA VAL A 329 5.28 2.19 12.51
C VAL A 329 5.24 3.67 12.12
N LEU A 330 5.71 4.03 10.91
CA LEU A 330 5.64 5.40 10.40
C LEU A 330 4.18 5.87 10.26
N THR A 331 3.29 5.01 9.74
CA THR A 331 1.86 5.32 9.64
C THR A 331 1.24 5.54 11.01
N VAL A 332 1.48 4.63 11.96
CA VAL A 332 0.99 4.77 13.35
C VAL A 332 1.52 6.05 13.98
N TYR A 333 2.77 6.44 13.71
CA TYR A 333 3.31 7.70 14.19
C TYR A 333 2.52 8.91 13.67
N VAL A 334 2.20 8.94 12.37
CA VAL A 334 1.39 10.03 11.79
C VAL A 334 0.00 10.08 12.43
N VAL A 335 -0.66 8.92 12.53
CA VAL A 335 -1.98 8.78 13.17
C VAL A 335 -1.97 9.36 14.58
N ASN A 336 -1.01 8.96 15.41
CA ASN A 336 -0.94 9.35 16.83
C ASN A 336 -0.51 10.82 17.05
N ASN A 337 -0.05 11.53 16.02
CA ASN A 337 0.46 12.89 16.12
C ASN A 337 -0.26 13.90 15.23
N THR A 338 -1.42 13.54 14.68
CA THR A 338 -2.28 14.40 13.86
C THR A 338 -3.70 14.45 14.43
N THR A 339 -4.42 15.52 14.14
CA THR A 339 -5.87 15.58 14.35
C THR A 339 -6.58 14.86 13.22
N THR A 340 -7.87 14.55 13.39
CA THR A 340 -8.71 13.93 12.34
C THR A 340 -8.68 14.74 11.03
N ASP A 341 -8.74 16.07 11.12
CA ASP A 341 -8.72 16.96 9.96
C ASP A 341 -7.34 17.02 9.26
N ASP A 342 -6.25 16.89 10.01
CA ASP A 342 -4.88 17.01 9.52
C ASP A 342 -4.29 15.68 9.04
N TYR A 343 -4.85 14.54 9.47
CA TYR A 343 -4.30 13.22 9.17
C TYR A 343 -4.19 12.96 7.67
N GLY A 344 -5.30 13.07 6.95
CA GLY A 344 -5.34 12.80 5.51
C GLY A 344 -4.35 13.65 4.72
N PRO A 345 -4.39 15.00 4.87
CA PRO A 345 -3.43 15.88 4.21
C PRO A 345 -1.97 15.63 4.60
N ALA A 346 -1.66 15.42 5.89
CA ALA A 346 -0.29 15.18 6.35
C ALA A 346 0.23 13.83 5.84
N PHE A 347 -0.59 12.77 5.89
CA PHE A 347 -0.23 11.46 5.40
C PHE A 347 0.01 11.44 3.88
N ALA A 348 -0.83 12.15 3.12
CA ALA A 348 -0.64 12.30 1.68
C ALA A 348 0.70 13.01 1.35
N ALA A 349 1.03 14.08 2.07
CA ALA A 349 2.27 14.81 1.85
C ALA A 349 3.52 13.98 2.17
N VAL A 350 3.51 13.21 3.26
CA VAL A 350 4.66 12.35 3.60
C VAL A 350 4.76 11.16 2.65
N THR A 351 3.65 10.57 2.23
CA THR A 351 3.62 9.47 1.26
C THR A 351 4.09 9.93 -0.13
N PHE A 352 3.87 11.20 -0.48
CA PHE A 352 4.39 11.75 -1.72
C PHE A 352 5.93 11.74 -1.76
N SER A 353 6.60 12.10 -0.67
CA SER A 353 8.07 12.02 -0.56
C SER A 353 8.58 10.58 -0.71
N PHE A 354 7.89 9.63 -0.11
CA PHE A 354 8.13 8.20 -0.25
C PHE A 354 7.97 7.74 -1.72
N GLY A 355 6.94 8.21 -2.43
CA GLY A 355 6.70 7.91 -3.83
C GLY A 355 7.83 8.39 -4.76
N ILE A 356 8.36 9.59 -4.51
CA ILE A 356 9.53 10.11 -5.25
C ILE A 356 10.75 9.21 -5.03
N ALA A 357 11.02 8.81 -3.79
CA ALA A 357 12.13 7.93 -3.47
C ALA A 357 12.01 6.57 -4.17
N GLN A 358 10.82 5.99 -4.17
CA GLN A 358 10.54 4.73 -4.88
C GLN A 358 10.78 4.84 -6.38
N MET A 359 10.44 5.97 -6.98
CA MET A 359 10.63 6.19 -8.41
C MET A 359 12.14 6.23 -8.79
N ILE A 360 12.98 6.81 -7.93
CA ILE A 360 14.41 6.97 -8.20
C ILE A 360 15.17 5.65 -7.98
N SER A 361 14.77 4.88 -6.98
CA SER A 361 15.55 3.78 -6.40
C SER A 361 15.92 2.67 -7.41
N PRO A 362 15.01 2.08 -8.20
CA PRO A 362 15.36 0.95 -9.06
C PRO A 362 16.31 1.33 -10.20
N GLN A 363 16.13 2.49 -10.82
CA GLN A 363 17.03 2.97 -11.88
C GLN A 363 18.41 3.25 -11.32
N MET A 364 18.50 3.88 -10.15
CA MET A 364 19.75 4.14 -9.46
C MET A 364 20.48 2.82 -9.13
N GLY A 365 19.75 1.80 -8.63
CA GLY A 365 20.32 0.50 -8.35
C GLY A 365 20.85 -0.20 -9.58
N GLY A 366 20.11 -0.19 -10.68
CA GLY A 366 20.56 -0.76 -11.96
C GLY A 366 21.79 -0.06 -12.52
N PHE A 367 21.83 1.28 -12.49
CA PHE A 367 23.00 2.06 -12.92
C PHE A 367 24.26 1.75 -12.10
N ILE A 368 24.12 1.64 -10.77
CA ILE A 368 25.24 1.31 -9.88
C ILE A 368 25.73 -0.11 -10.17
N ALA A 369 24.82 -1.07 -10.39
CA ALA A 369 25.17 -2.43 -10.69
C ALA A 369 25.93 -2.56 -12.03
N ASP A 370 25.49 -1.87 -13.08
CA ASP A 370 26.21 -1.84 -14.37
C ASP A 370 27.59 -1.19 -14.23
N ALA A 371 27.70 -0.09 -13.51
CA ALA A 371 28.98 0.61 -13.31
C ALA A 371 29.99 -0.20 -12.49
N ALA A 372 29.53 -1.01 -11.55
CA ALA A 372 30.37 -1.80 -10.67
C ALA A 372 30.56 -3.26 -11.14
N GLY A 373 29.76 -3.73 -12.09
CA GLY A 373 29.74 -5.14 -12.51
C GLY A 373 29.24 -6.10 -11.42
N SER A 374 28.52 -5.60 -10.39
CA SER A 374 28.04 -6.36 -9.24
C SER A 374 26.93 -5.60 -8.50
N PHE A 375 26.01 -6.32 -7.87
CA PHE A 375 24.97 -5.74 -7.01
C PHE A 375 25.45 -5.45 -5.56
N THR A 376 26.68 -5.84 -5.22
CA THR A 376 27.25 -5.58 -3.87
C THR A 376 27.18 -4.10 -3.47
N PRO A 377 27.57 -3.10 -4.32
CA PRO A 377 27.44 -1.69 -3.96
C PRO A 377 25.99 -1.22 -3.79
N VAL A 378 25.05 -1.82 -4.51
CA VAL A 378 23.61 -1.52 -4.38
C VAL A 378 23.11 -1.90 -2.98
N PHE A 379 23.50 -3.07 -2.49
CA PHE A 379 23.15 -3.54 -1.15
C PHE A 379 23.85 -2.74 -0.05
N LEU A 380 25.13 -2.38 -0.25
CA LEU A 380 25.85 -1.48 0.66
C LEU A 380 25.23 -0.08 0.72
N LEU A 381 24.77 0.44 -0.42
CA LEU A 381 24.04 1.71 -0.44
C LEU A 381 22.73 1.61 0.35
N SER A 382 21.98 0.52 0.20
CA SER A 382 20.77 0.27 1.00
C SER A 382 21.09 0.21 2.50
N ALA A 383 22.19 -0.46 2.88
CA ALA A 383 22.66 -0.50 4.26
C ALA A 383 23.06 0.89 4.78
N ALA A 384 23.79 1.67 3.99
CA ALA A 384 24.18 3.05 4.35
C ALA A 384 22.95 3.96 4.51
N LEU A 385 21.98 3.88 3.62
CA LEU A 385 20.71 4.59 3.72
C LEU A 385 19.94 4.17 4.98
N ALA A 386 19.98 2.90 5.35
CA ALA A 386 19.37 2.42 6.58
C ALA A 386 20.04 3.02 7.83
N VAL A 387 21.35 3.17 7.83
CA VAL A 387 22.06 3.90 8.92
C VAL A 387 21.58 5.35 8.99
N VAL A 388 21.42 6.04 7.84
CA VAL A 388 20.83 7.38 7.80
C VAL A 388 19.41 7.37 8.38
N GLY A 389 18.57 6.39 7.97
CA GLY A 389 17.22 6.21 8.50
C GLY A 389 17.19 5.98 10.02
N MET A 390 18.14 5.23 10.54
CA MET A 390 18.31 5.02 11.98
C MET A 390 18.59 6.34 12.70
N PHE A 391 19.52 7.16 12.21
CA PHE A 391 19.85 8.46 12.81
C PHE A 391 18.69 9.45 12.68
N THR A 392 18.01 9.50 11.54
CA THR A 392 16.82 10.36 11.37
C THR A 392 15.70 9.98 12.33
N SER A 393 15.56 8.70 12.65
CA SER A 393 14.59 8.22 13.64
C SER A 393 14.83 8.81 15.03
N PHE A 394 16.08 9.09 15.41
CA PHE A 394 16.40 9.75 16.67
C PHE A 394 15.95 11.23 16.73
N GLY A 395 15.66 11.85 15.59
CA GLY A 395 15.05 13.18 15.51
C GLY A 395 13.56 13.20 15.87
N LEU A 396 12.90 12.03 15.90
CA LEU A 396 11.50 11.95 16.32
C LEU A 396 11.36 12.15 17.83
N PRO A 397 10.30 12.84 18.30
CA PRO A 397 10.00 12.96 19.73
C PRO A 397 9.89 11.60 20.44
N ARG A 398 10.39 11.53 21.67
CA ARG A 398 10.35 10.30 22.48
C ARG A 398 8.94 9.92 22.97
N ARG A 399 8.03 10.89 23.10
CA ARG A 399 6.65 10.71 23.56
C ARG A 399 5.71 11.49 22.67
N SER A 400 4.52 10.95 22.40
CA SER A 400 3.38 11.72 21.88
C SER A 400 3.08 12.86 22.85
N ARG A 401 2.61 14.02 22.36
CA ARG A 401 2.25 15.15 23.22
C ARG A 401 1.25 14.70 24.28
N PRO A 402 1.43 15.08 25.58
CA PRO A 402 0.39 14.89 26.59
C PRO A 402 -0.86 15.66 26.13
N GLY A 403 -1.95 14.97 25.92
CA GLY A 403 -3.21 15.58 25.46
C GLY A 403 -3.82 14.93 24.22
N PHE A 404 -3.05 14.15 23.46
CA PHE A 404 -3.63 13.24 22.48
C PHE A 404 -3.73 11.86 23.14
N PRO A 405 -4.96 11.33 23.37
CA PRO A 405 -5.11 9.94 23.77
C PRO A 405 -4.44 9.09 22.66
N ALA A 406 -3.64 8.12 23.09
CA ALA A 406 -3.14 7.09 22.17
C ALA A 406 -4.39 6.37 21.61
N VAL A 407 -4.83 6.80 20.45
CA VAL A 407 -5.91 6.11 19.75
C VAL A 407 -5.25 4.89 19.12
N PRO A 408 -5.61 3.66 19.50
CA PRO A 408 -5.14 2.48 18.80
C PRO A 408 -5.38 2.68 17.30
N ALA A 409 -4.41 2.35 16.45
CA ALA A 409 -4.53 2.54 14.99
C ALA A 409 -5.83 1.93 14.43
N ALA A 410 -6.36 0.89 15.08
CA ALA A 410 -7.68 0.32 14.84
C ALA A 410 -8.83 1.30 15.11
N HIS A 411 -8.70 2.23 16.06
CA HIS A 411 -9.75 3.22 16.38
C HIS A 411 -9.79 4.38 15.40
N VAL A 412 -8.66 4.84 14.87
CA VAL A 412 -8.66 5.98 13.92
C VAL A 412 -9.25 5.58 12.57
N VAL A 413 -8.97 4.36 12.13
CA VAL A 413 -9.65 3.81 10.95
C VAL A 413 -11.14 3.56 11.24
N ALA A 414 -11.48 3.19 12.49
CA ALA A 414 -12.85 2.99 12.93
C ALA A 414 -13.60 4.32 13.14
N GLU A 415 -12.93 5.35 13.65
CA GLU A 415 -13.53 6.66 13.94
C GLU A 415 -13.75 7.49 12.67
N ALA A 416 -12.80 7.48 11.73
CA ALA A 416 -13.00 8.04 10.40
C ALA A 416 -14.13 7.35 9.62
N ALA A 417 -14.41 6.09 9.93
CA ALA A 417 -15.51 5.34 9.35
C ALA A 417 -16.82 5.47 10.17
N ALA A 418 -16.74 5.75 11.48
CA ALA A 418 -17.92 6.01 12.32
C ALA A 418 -18.46 7.44 12.13
N GLU A 419 -17.61 8.43 11.83
CA GLU A 419 -18.09 9.75 11.39
C GLU A 419 -18.81 9.70 10.03
N ALA A 420 -18.51 8.71 9.19
CA ALA A 420 -19.26 8.45 7.96
C ALA A 420 -20.62 7.78 8.21
N ASP A 421 -20.83 7.17 9.37
CA ASP A 421 -22.08 6.50 9.79
C ASP A 421 -22.96 7.35 10.73
N LEU A 422 -22.54 8.56 11.10
CA LEU A 422 -23.46 9.51 11.72
C LEU A 422 -24.51 9.86 10.66
N GLU A 423 -25.68 9.22 10.76
CA GLU A 423 -26.91 9.77 10.19
C GLU A 423 -26.93 11.27 10.53
N PRO A 424 -27.27 12.17 9.57
CA PRO A 424 -27.47 13.56 9.92
C PRO A 424 -28.42 13.53 11.10
N ALA A 425 -27.93 13.99 12.27
CA ALA A 425 -28.75 14.10 13.48
C ALA A 425 -30.05 14.72 13.01
N ALA A 426 -31.15 14.00 13.18
CA ALA A 426 -32.46 14.47 12.75
C ALA A 426 -32.54 15.89 13.26
N SER A 427 -32.59 16.86 12.35
CA SER A 427 -32.67 18.27 12.70
C SER A 427 -33.78 18.34 13.73
N PRO A 428 -33.56 18.91 14.94
CA PRO A 428 -34.57 18.92 15.96
C PRO A 428 -35.82 19.50 15.31
N GLN A 429 -36.87 18.69 15.23
CA GLN A 429 -38.14 19.16 14.67
C GLN A 429 -38.49 20.41 15.47
N PRO A 430 -38.75 21.57 14.82
CA PRO A 430 -39.09 22.78 15.56
C PRO A 430 -40.27 22.44 16.43
N ASP A 431 -40.11 22.63 17.76
CA ASP A 431 -41.19 22.41 18.70
C ASP A 431 -42.23 23.50 18.43
N TRP A 432 -43.25 23.16 17.64
CA TRP A 432 -44.33 24.04 17.24
C TRP A 432 -45.11 24.65 18.44
N ARG A 433 -44.91 24.08 19.64
CA ARG A 433 -45.43 24.65 20.89
C ARG A 433 -44.72 25.94 21.27
N LEU A 434 -43.38 26.02 21.07
CA LEU A 434 -42.62 27.24 21.30
C LEU A 434 -42.96 28.35 20.29
N VAL A 435 -43.19 27.98 19.03
CA VAL A 435 -43.60 28.94 17.98
C VAL A 435 -44.99 29.52 18.26
N ASN A 436 -45.92 28.67 18.72
CA ASN A 436 -47.27 29.15 19.08
C ASN A 436 -47.26 30.04 20.32
N MET A 437 -46.44 29.78 21.35
CA MET A 437 -46.29 30.67 22.51
C MET A 437 -45.74 32.05 22.11
N THR A 438 -44.81 32.11 21.17
CA THR A 438 -44.27 33.41 20.68
C THR A 438 -45.32 34.22 19.93
N PHE A 439 -46.20 33.56 19.17
CA PHE A 439 -47.33 34.24 18.49
C PHE A 439 -48.42 34.69 19.44
N GLU A 440 -48.70 33.97 20.54
CA GLU A 440 -49.66 34.40 21.58
C GLU A 440 -49.15 35.60 22.37
N VAL A 441 -47.85 35.67 22.71
CA VAL A 441 -47.23 36.82 23.40
C VAL A 441 -47.26 38.09 22.53
N ILE A 442 -47.04 37.97 21.21
CA ILE A 442 -47.11 39.09 20.29
C ILE A 442 -48.57 39.59 20.15
N ARG A 443 -49.56 38.68 20.14
CA ARG A 443 -50.99 39.04 20.09
C ARG A 443 -51.52 39.70 21.38
N ALA A 444 -50.97 39.30 22.54
CA ALA A 444 -51.30 39.90 23.84
C ALA A 444 -50.67 41.29 24.04
N GLY A 445 -49.57 41.60 23.37
CA GLY A 445 -48.89 42.92 23.40
C GLY A 445 -49.60 43.99 22.63
N ASP A 446 -50.34 43.64 21.55
CA ASP A 446 -51.12 44.62 20.71
C ASP A 446 -52.45 44.99 21.28
N THR A 447 -52.97 44.36 22.34
CA THR A 447 -54.23 44.71 23.00
C THR A 447 -54.03 45.54 24.27
N ALA A 448 -52.79 45.92 24.65
CA ALA A 448 -52.50 46.73 25.84
C ALA A 448 -52.09 48.21 25.52
N SER A 449 -52.22 48.64 24.28
CA SER A 449 -51.96 50.04 23.84
C SER A 449 -53.09 50.51 22.96
N GLY A 450 -54.26 50.57 23.52
CA GLY A 450 -55.46 51.22 22.95
C GLY A 450 -56.24 51.88 24.04
#